data_4575afd6ded0ccced7fc7573b8ef44f9
#
_entry.id   4575afd6ded0ccced7fc7573b8ef44f9
#
_cell.length_a   1.000
_cell.length_b   1.000
_cell.length_c   1.000
_cell.angle_alpha   90.00
_cell.angle_beta   90.00
_cell.angle_gamma   90.00
#
_symmetry.space_group_name_H-M   'P 1'
#
loop_
_entity.id
_entity.type
_entity.pdbx_description
1 polymer ?
#
loop_
_entity_poly.entity_id
_entity_poly.type
_entity_poly.pdbx_seq_one_letter_code
_entity_poly.pdbx_strand_id
1 'polypeptide(L)'
;MAGINMVADDLFSAKSNFEKHSGDTGFFMSLKRLEEQGLCKLDELPFSIRILLESALRKCDGFLVTKEDVMRIASWTPTMKPEEIPFNPSRVILQDFTGVPAVVDIAALRDAMVDLGGNPEKVNPQVPVDLVIDHSVQVDISGLFPDARERNLEIEYLRNMERYKFLKWGQMNLDNFRAVPPGRGIVHQVNLEWIASVARLENDLWIPDSLVGTDSHTTMINGLGVLGWGVGGIEAEAVMLGQPIYMLLPEVVGFEL
;
A
#
# COMPACT_ATOMS: atom_id res chain seq x y z
N MET A 1 -11.86 -3.34 -25.31
CA MET A 1 -10.60 -4.11 -25.21
C MET A 1 -10.43 -4.45 -23.75
N ALA A 2 -10.40 -5.74 -23.43
CA ALA A 2 -10.20 -6.18 -22.05
C ALA A 2 -8.89 -5.61 -21.54
N GLY A 3 -8.90 -5.05 -20.33
CA GLY A 3 -7.68 -4.65 -19.65
C GLY A 3 -6.72 -5.83 -19.65
N ILE A 4 -5.53 -5.61 -20.13
CA ILE A 4 -4.46 -6.60 -20.11
C ILE A 4 -4.06 -6.73 -18.64
N ASN A 5 -4.72 -7.64 -17.93
CA ASN A 5 -4.13 -8.25 -16.76
C ASN A 5 -2.97 -9.10 -17.29
N MET A 6 -1.85 -8.48 -17.58
CA MET A 6 -0.61 -9.23 -17.75
C MET A 6 -0.27 -9.75 -16.36
N VAL A 7 -0.66 -11.00 -16.11
CA VAL A 7 0.04 -11.79 -15.11
C VAL A 7 1.49 -11.75 -15.57
N ALA A 8 2.36 -11.12 -14.79
CA ALA A 8 3.78 -11.08 -15.12
C ALA A 8 4.20 -12.54 -15.35
N ASP A 9 4.78 -12.81 -16.52
CA ASP A 9 5.34 -14.13 -16.78
C ASP A 9 6.31 -14.43 -15.65
N ASP A 10 6.26 -15.63 -15.08
CA ASP A 10 7.16 -16.02 -13.99
C ASP A 10 8.59 -16.18 -14.54
N LEU A 11 9.24 -15.05 -14.81
CA LEU A 11 10.54 -14.96 -15.50
C LEU A 11 11.68 -15.64 -14.73
N PHE A 12 11.46 -15.98 -13.46
CA PHE A 12 12.40 -16.66 -12.59
C PHE A 12 11.94 -18.06 -12.19
N SER A 13 10.80 -18.53 -12.67
CA SER A 13 10.20 -19.81 -12.28
C SER A 13 10.06 -19.96 -10.75
N ALA A 14 9.70 -18.83 -10.11
CA ALA A 14 9.65 -18.72 -8.67
C ALA A 14 8.27 -19.00 -8.07
N LYS A 15 7.22 -19.05 -8.89
CA LYS A 15 5.86 -19.37 -8.41
C LYS A 15 5.84 -20.78 -7.79
N SER A 16 5.38 -20.84 -6.56
CA SER A 16 5.32 -22.06 -5.77
C SER A 16 3.94 -22.20 -5.13
N ASN A 17 3.59 -23.39 -4.69
CA ASN A 17 2.33 -23.67 -4.03
C ASN A 17 2.54 -24.17 -2.60
N PHE A 18 1.49 -24.08 -1.81
CA PHE A 18 1.37 -24.68 -0.49
C PHE A 18 -0.07 -25.14 -0.27
N GLU A 19 -0.24 -26.09 0.60
CA GLU A 19 -1.57 -26.56 1.01
C GLU A 19 -2.08 -25.68 2.15
N LYS A 20 -3.28 -25.12 1.97
CA LYS A 20 -3.98 -24.36 3.03
C LYS A 20 -4.54 -25.32 4.07
N HIS A 21 -4.78 -24.83 5.25
CA HIS A 21 -5.44 -25.62 6.32
C HIS A 21 -6.84 -26.13 5.90
N SER A 22 -7.50 -25.47 4.97
CA SER A 22 -8.77 -25.91 4.36
C SER A 22 -8.62 -27.07 3.36
N GLY A 23 -7.41 -27.48 3.01
CA GLY A 23 -7.12 -28.46 1.96
C GLY A 23 -6.98 -27.86 0.55
N ASP A 24 -7.29 -26.56 0.36
CA ASP A 24 -7.11 -25.90 -0.93
C ASP A 24 -5.63 -25.56 -1.18
N THR A 25 -5.26 -25.45 -2.45
CA THR A 25 -3.93 -24.99 -2.85
C THR A 25 -3.85 -23.48 -2.84
N GLY A 26 -2.81 -22.92 -2.22
CA GLY A 26 -2.40 -21.52 -2.32
C GLY A 26 -1.13 -21.37 -3.14
N PHE A 27 -0.92 -20.19 -3.73
CA PHE A 27 0.28 -19.88 -4.51
C PHE A 27 1.00 -18.66 -3.93
N PHE A 28 2.31 -18.58 -4.11
CA PHE A 28 3.16 -17.46 -3.70
C PHE A 28 4.44 -17.41 -4.54
N MET A 29 5.16 -16.29 -4.49
CA MET A 29 6.48 -16.17 -5.11
C MET A 29 7.56 -16.59 -4.11
N SER A 30 8.27 -17.67 -4.41
CA SER A 30 9.25 -18.27 -3.50
C SER A 30 10.64 -17.68 -3.70
N LEU A 31 11.11 -16.91 -2.72
CA LEU A 31 12.49 -16.43 -2.71
C LEU A 31 13.51 -17.58 -2.62
N LYS A 32 13.10 -18.72 -2.04
CA LYS A 32 13.95 -19.91 -1.98
C LYS A 32 14.30 -20.44 -3.38
N ARG A 33 13.42 -20.24 -4.37
CA ARG A 33 13.72 -20.58 -5.75
C ARG A 33 14.84 -19.75 -6.35
N LEU A 34 14.96 -18.47 -5.94
CA LEU A 34 16.09 -17.63 -6.33
C LEU A 34 17.41 -18.12 -5.69
N GLU A 35 17.34 -18.52 -4.44
CA GLU A 35 18.48 -19.11 -3.74
C GLU A 35 18.94 -20.43 -4.37
N GLU A 36 18.01 -21.34 -4.71
CA GLU A 36 18.28 -22.58 -5.42
C GLU A 36 18.94 -22.37 -6.80
N GLN A 37 18.64 -21.23 -7.43
CA GLN A 37 19.27 -20.80 -8.69
C GLN A 37 20.62 -20.07 -8.48
N GLY A 38 21.04 -19.87 -7.23
CA GLY A 38 22.30 -19.20 -6.89
C GLY A 38 22.26 -17.68 -7.07
N LEU A 39 21.07 -17.08 -7.12
CA LEU A 39 20.88 -15.65 -7.35
C LEU A 39 20.94 -14.79 -6.07
N CYS A 40 20.72 -15.39 -4.93
CA CYS A 40 20.84 -14.75 -3.61
C CYS A 40 21.17 -15.78 -2.53
N LYS A 41 21.52 -15.29 -1.34
CA LYS A 41 21.59 -16.07 -0.12
C LYS A 41 20.61 -15.46 0.88
N LEU A 42 19.52 -16.13 1.14
CA LEU A 42 18.44 -15.57 1.96
C LEU A 42 18.90 -15.23 3.38
N ASP A 43 19.78 -16.03 3.95
CA ASP A 43 20.27 -15.80 5.32
C ASP A 43 21.12 -14.52 5.45
N GLU A 44 21.67 -14.02 4.35
CA GLU A 44 22.41 -12.76 4.29
C GLU A 44 21.50 -11.55 4.04
N LEU A 45 20.23 -11.75 3.62
CA LEU A 45 19.29 -10.68 3.34
C LEU A 45 18.41 -10.36 4.57
N PRO A 46 18.39 -9.10 5.04
CA PRO A 46 17.43 -8.64 6.05
C PRO A 46 15.97 -8.87 5.61
N PHE A 47 15.07 -9.06 6.56
CA PHE A 47 13.65 -9.28 6.24
C PHE A 47 13.02 -8.16 5.40
N SER A 48 13.37 -6.90 5.65
CA SER A 48 12.93 -5.76 4.85
C SER A 48 13.36 -5.89 3.39
N ILE A 49 14.60 -6.31 3.14
CA ILE A 49 15.11 -6.53 1.77
C ILE A 49 14.41 -7.73 1.11
N ARG A 50 14.09 -8.79 1.86
CA ARG A 50 13.31 -9.92 1.34
C ARG A 50 11.90 -9.50 0.89
N ILE A 51 11.25 -8.57 1.60
CA ILE A 51 9.94 -8.02 1.21
C ILE A 51 10.06 -7.22 -0.09
N LEU A 52 11.09 -6.36 -0.22
CA LEU A 52 11.36 -5.61 -1.45
C LEU A 52 11.66 -6.56 -2.62
N LEU A 53 12.45 -7.60 -2.37
CA LEU A 53 12.78 -8.63 -3.38
C LEU A 53 11.54 -9.40 -3.84
N GLU A 54 10.66 -9.79 -2.91
CA GLU A 54 9.38 -10.44 -3.26
C GLU A 54 8.51 -9.53 -4.12
N SER A 55 8.39 -8.26 -3.74
CA SER A 55 7.61 -7.28 -4.49
C SER A 55 8.12 -7.11 -5.93
N ALA A 56 9.43 -6.96 -6.11
CA ALA A 56 10.05 -6.85 -7.43
C ALA A 56 9.88 -8.16 -8.24
N LEU A 57 10.09 -9.32 -7.60
CA LEU A 57 9.94 -10.64 -8.22
C LEU A 57 8.52 -10.85 -8.74
N ARG A 58 7.52 -10.52 -7.93
CA ARG A 58 6.09 -10.68 -8.25
C ARG A 58 5.63 -9.75 -9.37
N LYS A 59 6.22 -8.57 -9.48
CA LYS A 59 5.86 -7.54 -10.46
C LYS A 59 6.83 -7.47 -11.65
N CYS A 60 7.78 -8.41 -11.76
CA CYS A 60 8.76 -8.45 -12.85
C CYS A 60 8.08 -8.74 -14.19
N ASP A 61 7.82 -7.69 -14.94
CA ASP A 61 7.17 -7.72 -16.26
C ASP A 61 8.17 -7.49 -17.41
N GLY A 62 9.42 -7.20 -17.08
CA GLY A 62 10.50 -6.88 -18.04
C GLY A 62 10.41 -5.44 -18.59
N PHE A 63 9.49 -4.61 -18.09
CA PHE A 63 9.29 -3.23 -18.54
C PHE A 63 9.31 -2.23 -17.37
N LEU A 64 8.33 -2.27 -16.45
CA LEU A 64 8.29 -1.42 -15.25
C LEU A 64 9.19 -1.98 -14.15
N VAL A 65 9.25 -3.29 -14.04
CA VAL A 65 10.15 -4.01 -13.14
C VAL A 65 10.95 -5.01 -13.96
N THR A 66 12.23 -4.78 -14.09
CA THR A 66 13.12 -5.57 -14.94
C THR A 66 13.77 -6.73 -14.17
N LYS A 67 14.37 -7.67 -14.90
CA LYS A 67 15.18 -8.72 -14.27
C LYS A 67 16.39 -8.16 -13.53
N GLU A 68 16.95 -7.10 -14.08
CA GLU A 68 18.08 -6.37 -13.49
C GLU A 68 17.72 -5.77 -12.13
N ASP A 69 16.50 -5.27 -11.97
CA ASP A 69 16.01 -4.75 -10.67
C ASP A 69 15.90 -5.86 -9.63
N VAL A 70 15.33 -7.01 -10.02
CA VAL A 70 15.27 -8.19 -9.13
C VAL A 70 16.67 -8.64 -8.73
N MET A 71 17.59 -8.72 -9.69
CA MET A 71 18.97 -9.12 -9.44
C MET A 71 19.72 -8.13 -8.54
N ARG A 72 19.47 -6.82 -8.74
CA ARG A 72 20.05 -5.75 -7.91
C ARG A 72 19.64 -5.90 -6.45
N ILE A 73 18.35 -6.14 -6.19
CA ILE A 73 17.84 -6.36 -4.82
C ILE A 73 18.38 -7.68 -4.25
N ALA A 74 18.41 -8.74 -5.06
CA ALA A 74 18.91 -10.06 -4.66
C ALA A 74 20.41 -10.06 -4.27
N SER A 75 21.18 -9.14 -4.84
CA SER A 75 22.63 -8.96 -4.56
C SER A 75 22.92 -7.95 -3.45
N TRP A 76 21.90 -7.54 -2.66
CA TRP A 76 22.07 -6.58 -1.59
C TRP A 76 23.17 -6.97 -0.60
N THR A 77 24.01 -5.98 -0.24
CA THR A 77 25.00 -6.10 0.83
C THR A 77 25.02 -4.81 1.67
N PRO A 78 25.43 -4.86 2.93
CA PRO A 78 25.48 -3.67 3.80
C PRO A 78 26.35 -2.52 3.31
N THR A 79 27.28 -2.81 2.41
CA THR A 79 28.31 -1.86 1.92
C THR A 79 28.10 -1.46 0.46
N MET A 80 27.05 -1.97 -0.19
CA MET A 80 26.79 -1.60 -1.58
C MET A 80 26.38 -0.14 -1.69
N LYS A 81 26.69 0.48 -2.83
CA LYS A 81 26.17 1.82 -3.10
C LYS A 81 24.67 1.74 -3.32
N PRO A 82 23.89 2.66 -2.72
CA PRO A 82 22.46 2.73 -2.98
C PRO A 82 22.19 2.97 -4.47
N GLU A 83 21.40 2.09 -5.06
CA GLU A 83 20.89 2.20 -6.43
C GLU A 83 19.37 2.28 -6.41
N GLU A 84 18.79 2.88 -7.42
CA GLU A 84 17.33 3.02 -7.52
C GLU A 84 16.69 1.66 -7.84
N ILE A 85 15.58 1.37 -7.15
CA ILE A 85 14.78 0.16 -7.33
C ILE A 85 13.29 0.51 -7.42
N PRO A 86 12.50 -0.24 -8.20
CA PRO A 86 11.05 -0.14 -8.16
C PRO A 86 10.49 -0.86 -6.92
N PHE A 87 9.54 -0.23 -6.24
CA PHE A 87 8.77 -0.83 -5.16
C PHE A 87 7.28 -0.74 -5.43
N ASN A 88 6.60 -1.89 -5.43
CA ASN A 88 5.15 -2.03 -5.58
C ASN A 88 4.54 -2.49 -4.25
N PRO A 89 4.16 -1.57 -3.36
CA PRO A 89 3.51 -1.94 -2.10
C PRO A 89 2.15 -2.59 -2.36
N SER A 90 1.71 -3.42 -1.42
CA SER A 90 0.45 -4.15 -1.58
C SER A 90 -0.80 -3.28 -1.34
N ARG A 91 -0.64 -2.10 -0.76
CA ARG A 91 -1.73 -1.15 -0.49
C ARG A 91 -1.23 0.25 -0.14
N VAL A 92 -2.18 1.18 -0.02
CA VAL A 92 -1.94 2.57 0.37
C VAL A 92 -2.76 2.91 1.61
N ILE A 93 -2.14 3.61 2.55
CA ILE A 93 -2.82 4.22 3.70
C ILE A 93 -2.75 5.74 3.57
N LEU A 94 -3.90 6.39 3.66
CA LEU A 94 -4.03 7.83 3.58
C LEU A 94 -4.57 8.38 4.91
N GLN A 95 -4.05 9.52 5.32
CA GLN A 95 -4.71 10.38 6.30
C GLN A 95 -5.50 11.47 5.55
N ASP A 96 -6.41 12.16 6.22
CA ASP A 96 -7.40 12.99 5.56
C ASP A 96 -6.88 14.31 4.99
N PHE A 97 -5.77 14.88 5.47
CA PHE A 97 -5.23 16.13 4.89
C PHE A 97 -4.54 15.93 3.55
N THR A 98 -3.79 14.86 3.41
CA THR A 98 -3.03 14.55 2.19
C THR A 98 -3.76 13.55 1.29
N GLY A 99 -4.61 12.70 1.87
CA GLY A 99 -5.33 11.67 1.12
C GLY A 99 -6.56 12.17 0.39
N VAL A 100 -7.27 13.17 0.92
CA VAL A 100 -8.44 13.74 0.22
C VAL A 100 -8.03 14.35 -1.13
N PRO A 101 -6.95 15.13 -1.26
CA PRO A 101 -6.46 15.58 -2.56
C PRO A 101 -6.21 14.44 -3.55
N ALA A 102 -5.54 13.36 -3.16
CA ALA A 102 -5.31 12.22 -4.03
C ALA A 102 -6.62 11.57 -4.54
N VAL A 103 -7.66 11.52 -3.69
CA VAL A 103 -8.99 11.03 -4.12
C VAL A 103 -9.67 12.04 -5.07
N VAL A 104 -9.44 13.35 -4.89
CA VAL A 104 -9.93 14.39 -5.82
C VAL A 104 -9.28 14.20 -7.19
N ASP A 105 -7.98 13.90 -7.24
CA ASP A 105 -7.27 13.68 -8.51
C ASP A 105 -7.81 12.43 -9.22
N ILE A 106 -8.11 11.34 -8.51
CA ILE A 106 -8.81 10.18 -9.09
C ILE A 106 -10.19 10.56 -9.67
N ALA A 107 -10.94 11.42 -8.98
CA ALA A 107 -12.22 11.92 -9.49
C ALA A 107 -12.04 12.77 -10.74
N ALA A 108 -11.06 13.67 -10.76
CA ALA A 108 -10.71 14.48 -11.93
C ALA A 108 -10.26 13.64 -13.13
N LEU A 109 -9.53 12.55 -12.88
CA LEU A 109 -9.18 11.59 -13.93
C LEU A 109 -10.41 10.90 -14.52
N ARG A 110 -11.45 10.64 -13.72
CA ARG A 110 -12.73 10.12 -14.24
C ARG A 110 -13.42 11.12 -15.17
N ASP A 111 -13.44 12.40 -14.78
CA ASP A 111 -14.02 13.46 -15.63
C ASP A 111 -13.23 13.58 -16.93
N ALA A 112 -11.90 13.63 -16.87
CA ALA A 112 -11.05 13.65 -18.06
C ALA A 112 -11.27 12.42 -18.96
N MET A 113 -11.50 11.24 -18.38
CA MET A 113 -11.82 10.03 -19.13
C MET A 113 -13.13 10.19 -19.90
N VAL A 114 -14.16 10.81 -19.30
CA VAL A 114 -15.44 11.12 -19.98
C VAL A 114 -15.22 12.09 -21.12
N ASP A 115 -14.47 13.17 -20.90
CA ASP A 115 -14.17 14.19 -21.94
C ASP A 115 -13.44 13.59 -23.14
N LEU A 116 -12.61 12.57 -22.90
CA LEU A 116 -11.92 11.81 -23.95
C LEU A 116 -12.79 10.71 -24.59
N GLY A 117 -14.06 10.59 -24.19
CA GLY A 117 -14.99 9.56 -24.71
C GLY A 117 -14.72 8.16 -24.19
N GLY A 118 -13.97 8.03 -23.09
CA GLY A 118 -13.67 6.76 -22.42
C GLY A 118 -14.70 6.39 -21.36
N ASN A 119 -14.50 5.23 -20.75
CA ASN A 119 -15.33 4.78 -19.62
C ASN A 119 -14.67 5.17 -18.28
N PRO A 120 -15.28 6.08 -17.48
CA PRO A 120 -14.73 6.54 -16.21
C PRO A 120 -14.61 5.42 -15.16
N GLU A 121 -15.40 4.35 -15.25
CA GLU A 121 -15.32 3.22 -14.32
C GLU A 121 -14.00 2.45 -14.40
N LYS A 122 -13.20 2.68 -15.45
CA LYS A 122 -11.86 2.12 -15.57
C LYS A 122 -10.82 2.83 -14.68
N VAL A 123 -11.15 4.03 -14.22
CA VAL A 123 -10.28 4.80 -13.31
C VAL A 123 -10.63 4.43 -11.88
N ASN A 124 -9.87 3.51 -11.31
CA ASN A 124 -10.00 3.02 -9.95
C ASN A 124 -8.62 2.75 -9.34
N PRO A 125 -8.49 2.82 -8.02
CA PRO A 125 -7.30 2.32 -7.35
C PRO A 125 -7.01 0.85 -7.71
N GLN A 126 -5.80 0.58 -8.14
CA GLN A 126 -5.35 -0.76 -8.52
C GLN A 126 -4.93 -1.61 -7.32
N VAL A 127 -4.73 -0.97 -6.17
CA VAL A 127 -4.43 -1.59 -4.88
C VAL A 127 -5.43 -1.10 -3.83
N PRO A 128 -5.67 -1.83 -2.75
CA PRO A 128 -6.51 -1.36 -1.66
C PRO A 128 -6.00 -0.06 -1.05
N VAL A 129 -6.91 0.87 -0.83
CA VAL A 129 -6.66 2.19 -0.25
C VAL A 129 -7.55 2.38 0.96
N ASP A 130 -6.94 2.62 2.11
CA ASP A 130 -7.63 2.98 3.35
C ASP A 130 -7.34 4.45 3.68
N LEU A 131 -8.38 5.29 3.72
CA LEU A 131 -8.28 6.67 4.17
C LEU A 131 -8.90 6.78 5.56
N VAL A 132 -8.12 7.24 6.53
CA VAL A 132 -8.59 7.44 7.91
C VAL A 132 -8.76 8.93 8.15
N ILE A 133 -9.95 9.31 8.63
CA ILE A 133 -10.27 10.69 9.02
C ILE A 133 -9.89 10.88 10.48
N ASP A 134 -8.74 11.47 10.72
CA ASP A 134 -8.18 11.61 12.06
C ASP A 134 -7.42 12.93 12.31
N HIS A 135 -6.63 13.39 11.38
CA HIS A 135 -5.77 14.57 11.54
C HIS A 135 -6.55 15.88 11.55
N SER A 136 -7.71 15.94 10.92
CA SER A 136 -8.58 17.12 10.91
C SER A 136 -9.50 17.22 12.12
N VAL A 137 -9.63 16.14 12.89
CA VAL A 137 -10.54 16.09 14.03
C VAL A 137 -10.04 16.99 15.16
N GLN A 138 -10.91 17.89 15.64
CA GLN A 138 -10.60 18.86 16.68
C GLN A 138 -11.45 18.63 17.93
N VAL A 139 -10.93 19.03 19.07
CA VAL A 139 -11.68 19.09 20.33
C VAL A 139 -12.16 20.53 20.55
N ASP A 140 -13.41 20.80 20.25
CA ASP A 140 -14.05 22.10 20.46
C ASP A 140 -14.65 22.22 21.86
N ILE A 141 -15.08 21.12 22.43
CA ILE A 141 -15.72 21.01 23.73
C ILE A 141 -14.87 20.16 24.65
N SER A 142 -14.55 20.72 25.81
CA SER A 142 -13.74 20.09 26.85
C SER A 142 -14.39 18.80 27.37
N GLY A 143 -13.57 17.79 27.67
CA GLY A 143 -13.98 16.52 28.28
C GLY A 143 -14.56 16.64 29.72
N LEU A 144 -14.67 17.86 30.26
CA LEU A 144 -15.39 18.11 31.52
C LEU A 144 -16.91 17.97 31.40
N PHE A 145 -17.44 18.03 30.16
CA PHE A 145 -18.85 17.82 29.89
C PHE A 145 -19.14 16.35 29.57
N PRO A 146 -20.14 15.71 30.16
CA PRO A 146 -20.45 14.30 29.93
C PRO A 146 -20.75 13.96 28.47
N ASP A 147 -21.30 14.90 27.70
CA ASP A 147 -21.68 14.80 26.29
C ASP A 147 -20.65 15.42 25.33
N ALA A 148 -19.44 15.70 25.82
CA ALA A 148 -18.40 16.39 25.04
C ALA A 148 -18.06 15.64 23.76
N ARG A 149 -18.00 14.29 23.81
CA ARG A 149 -17.66 13.45 22.66
C ARG A 149 -18.70 13.57 21.54
N GLU A 150 -19.97 13.44 21.89
CA GLU A 150 -21.09 13.52 20.95
C GLU A 150 -21.15 14.90 20.30
N ARG A 151 -21.04 15.95 21.09
CA ARG A 151 -21.05 17.33 20.59
C ARG A 151 -19.83 17.65 19.71
N ASN A 152 -18.66 17.16 20.05
CA ASN A 152 -17.48 17.31 19.19
C ASN A 152 -17.68 16.61 17.84
N LEU A 153 -18.25 15.41 17.82
CA LEU A 153 -18.56 14.71 16.58
C LEU A 153 -19.61 15.46 15.73
N GLU A 154 -20.64 16.01 16.34
CA GLU A 154 -21.64 16.83 15.63
C GLU A 154 -20.99 18.05 14.97
N ILE A 155 -20.13 18.76 15.69
CA ILE A 155 -19.41 19.92 15.16
C ILE A 155 -18.48 19.49 14.01
N GLU A 156 -17.78 18.38 14.19
CA GLU A 156 -16.88 17.83 13.16
C GLU A 156 -17.65 17.52 11.87
N TYR A 157 -18.79 16.83 11.96
CA TYR A 157 -19.61 16.54 10.78
C TYR A 157 -20.19 17.78 10.12
N LEU A 158 -20.63 18.78 10.88
CA LEU A 158 -21.13 20.05 10.34
C LEU A 158 -20.03 20.85 9.64
N ARG A 159 -18.84 20.91 10.23
CA ARG A 159 -17.67 21.63 9.71
C ARG A 159 -17.17 21.03 8.39
N ASN A 160 -17.18 19.71 8.28
CA ASN A 160 -16.54 18.98 7.18
C ASN A 160 -17.55 18.24 6.28
N MET A 161 -18.80 18.62 6.30
CA MET A 161 -19.88 17.89 5.61
C MET A 161 -19.64 17.67 4.12
N GLU A 162 -19.10 18.67 3.41
CA GLU A 162 -18.84 18.56 1.97
C GLU A 162 -17.73 17.52 1.71
N ARG A 163 -16.65 17.55 2.47
CA ARG A 163 -15.57 16.57 2.38
C ARG A 163 -16.08 15.16 2.68
N TYR A 164 -16.93 15.00 3.68
CA TYR A 164 -17.47 13.69 4.04
C TYR A 164 -18.47 13.14 3.01
N LYS A 165 -19.25 14.01 2.38
CA LYS A 165 -20.08 13.62 1.23
C LYS A 165 -19.22 13.14 0.06
N PHE A 166 -18.12 13.84 -0.21
CA PHE A 166 -17.17 13.46 -1.25
C PHE A 166 -16.50 12.10 -0.95
N LEU A 167 -15.99 11.91 0.27
CA LEU A 167 -15.39 10.62 0.67
C LEU A 167 -16.40 9.48 0.66
N LYS A 168 -17.65 9.75 1.03
CA LYS A 168 -18.75 8.77 0.91
C LYS A 168 -19.03 8.41 -0.54
N TRP A 169 -19.01 9.40 -1.44
CA TRP A 169 -19.09 9.16 -2.88
C TRP A 169 -17.92 8.27 -3.35
N GLY A 170 -16.70 8.59 -2.95
CA GLY A 170 -15.52 7.77 -3.29
C GLY A 170 -15.68 6.32 -2.84
N GLN A 171 -16.10 6.09 -1.61
CA GLN A 171 -16.32 4.74 -1.07
C GLN A 171 -17.42 3.96 -1.81
N MET A 172 -18.39 4.64 -2.41
CA MET A 172 -19.50 4.01 -3.15
C MET A 172 -19.17 3.76 -4.63
N ASN A 173 -18.23 4.51 -5.20
CA ASN A 173 -17.98 4.54 -6.64
C ASN A 173 -16.56 4.12 -7.04
N LEU A 174 -15.63 4.06 -6.10
CA LEU A 174 -14.27 3.58 -6.34
C LEU A 174 -14.11 2.16 -5.80
N ASP A 175 -13.66 1.26 -6.65
CA ASP A 175 -13.22 -0.06 -6.21
C ASP A 175 -11.94 0.10 -5.36
N ASN A 176 -11.72 -0.83 -4.44
CA ASN A 176 -10.54 -0.84 -3.57
C ASN A 176 -10.36 0.40 -2.67
N PHE A 177 -11.37 1.24 -2.48
CA PHE A 177 -11.30 2.41 -1.61
C PHE A 177 -12.22 2.29 -0.41
N ARG A 178 -11.67 2.57 0.78
CA ARG A 178 -12.42 2.60 2.03
C ARG A 178 -12.08 3.85 2.83
N ALA A 179 -13.09 4.55 3.36
CA ALA A 179 -12.93 5.66 4.28
C ALA A 179 -13.33 5.25 5.70
N VAL A 180 -12.45 5.44 6.66
CA VAL A 180 -12.72 5.25 8.09
C VAL A 180 -13.23 6.58 8.66
N PRO A 181 -14.44 6.61 9.27
CA PRO A 181 -15.05 7.84 9.73
C PRO A 181 -14.31 8.46 10.94
N PRO A 182 -14.52 9.76 11.23
CA PRO A 182 -13.91 10.43 12.37
C PRO A 182 -14.33 9.81 13.71
N GLY A 183 -13.49 10.00 14.72
CA GLY A 183 -13.72 9.48 16.07
C GLY A 183 -13.40 8.00 16.27
N ARG A 184 -12.70 7.38 15.31
CA ARG A 184 -12.21 5.98 15.39
C ARG A 184 -10.75 5.85 15.80
N GLY A 185 -10.11 6.96 16.14
CA GLY A 185 -8.71 7.02 16.54
C GLY A 185 -7.77 7.32 15.38
N ILE A 186 -6.50 7.55 15.72
CA ILE A 186 -5.44 7.94 14.79
C ILE A 186 -5.02 6.74 13.93
N VAL A 187 -4.80 6.99 12.64
CA VAL A 187 -4.47 5.95 11.64
C VAL A 187 -3.26 5.10 12.03
N HIS A 188 -2.18 5.73 12.46
CA HIS A 188 -0.92 5.06 12.77
C HIS A 188 -0.79 4.60 14.23
N GLN A 189 -1.88 4.56 14.97
CA GLN A 189 -1.95 4.03 16.34
C GLN A 189 -3.01 2.93 16.44
N VAL A 190 -4.27 3.31 16.60
CA VAL A 190 -5.37 2.38 16.85
C VAL A 190 -5.82 1.65 15.59
N ASN A 191 -5.78 2.34 14.42
CA ASN A 191 -6.30 1.75 13.18
C ASN A 191 -5.32 0.79 12.49
N LEU A 192 -4.01 0.84 12.76
CA LEU A 192 -3.04 -0.06 12.12
C LEU A 192 -3.35 -1.53 12.40
N GLU A 193 -3.72 -1.88 13.62
CA GLU A 193 -4.07 -3.25 14.01
C GLU A 193 -5.34 -3.77 13.32
N TRP A 194 -6.25 -2.87 12.93
CA TRP A 194 -7.46 -3.20 12.17
C TRP A 194 -7.23 -3.29 10.67
N ILE A 195 -6.26 -2.54 10.18
CA ILE A 195 -5.98 -2.42 8.75
C ILE A 195 -4.92 -3.44 8.33
N ALA A 196 -3.93 -3.70 9.18
CA ALA A 196 -2.79 -4.56 8.86
C ALA A 196 -3.20 -6.04 8.70
N SER A 197 -2.58 -6.68 7.74
CA SER A 197 -2.56 -8.12 7.61
C SER A 197 -1.12 -8.57 7.33
N VAL A 198 -0.66 -9.66 7.92
CA VAL A 198 0.72 -10.13 7.70
C VAL A 198 0.90 -10.64 6.27
N ALA A 199 -0.13 -11.29 5.74
CA ALA A 199 -0.18 -11.80 4.38
C ALA A 199 -1.53 -11.50 3.75
N ARG A 200 -1.53 -11.24 2.44
CA ARG A 200 -2.70 -10.88 1.65
C ARG A 200 -2.83 -11.78 0.45
N LEU A 201 -4.07 -11.94 -0.03
CA LEU A 201 -4.35 -12.60 -1.30
C LEU A 201 -4.56 -11.55 -2.39
N GLU A 202 -3.72 -11.56 -3.43
CA GLU A 202 -3.81 -10.70 -4.61
C GLU A 202 -3.73 -11.58 -5.86
N ASN A 203 -4.77 -11.57 -6.70
CA ASN A 203 -4.80 -12.34 -7.96
C ASN A 203 -4.34 -13.82 -7.79
N ASP A 204 -4.89 -14.51 -6.79
CA ASP A 204 -4.56 -15.91 -6.41
C ASP A 204 -3.15 -16.13 -5.85
N LEU A 205 -2.35 -15.07 -5.65
CA LEU A 205 -1.06 -15.13 -4.98
C LEU A 205 -1.17 -14.63 -3.54
N TRP A 206 -0.61 -15.38 -2.62
CA TRP A 206 -0.35 -14.93 -1.26
C TRP A 206 0.93 -14.12 -1.25
N ILE A 207 0.81 -12.88 -0.79
CA ILE A 207 1.89 -11.90 -0.77
C ILE A 207 2.08 -11.35 0.65
N PRO A 208 3.28 -10.91 1.00
CA PRO A 208 3.50 -10.13 2.22
C PRO A 208 2.68 -8.84 2.19
N ASP A 209 2.13 -8.45 3.33
CA ASP A 209 1.56 -7.11 3.47
C ASP A 209 2.68 -6.08 3.50
N SER A 210 2.54 -5.06 2.68
CA SER A 210 3.44 -3.93 2.62
C SER A 210 2.68 -2.70 2.16
N LEU A 211 3.06 -1.53 2.62
CA LEU A 211 2.29 -0.33 2.29
C LEU A 211 3.15 0.91 2.18
N VAL A 212 2.59 1.89 1.49
CA VAL A 212 3.00 3.29 1.59
C VAL A 212 1.87 4.09 2.22
N GLY A 213 2.22 5.18 2.85
CA GLY A 213 1.24 6.07 3.46
C GLY A 213 1.67 7.52 3.39
N THR A 214 0.69 8.41 3.38
CA THR A 214 0.90 9.86 3.25
C THR A 214 1.15 10.56 4.58
N ASP A 215 1.75 9.87 5.53
CA ASP A 215 2.08 10.38 6.85
C ASP A 215 3.49 9.93 7.28
N SER A 216 4.19 10.77 8.03
CA SER A 216 5.52 10.46 8.59
C SER A 216 5.49 9.28 9.58
N HIS A 217 4.34 8.98 10.17
CA HIS A 217 4.15 7.86 11.10
C HIS A 217 3.79 6.54 10.41
N THR A 218 3.75 6.49 9.08
CA THR A 218 3.45 5.26 8.32
C THR A 218 4.36 4.10 8.71
N THR A 219 5.62 4.38 9.04
CA THR A 219 6.60 3.38 9.48
C THR A 219 6.26 2.73 10.82
N MET A 220 5.31 3.23 11.60
CA MET A 220 4.86 2.57 12.84
C MET A 220 4.29 1.18 12.60
N ILE A 221 3.78 0.91 11.39
CA ILE A 221 3.28 -0.42 11.02
C ILE A 221 4.38 -1.50 11.06
N ASN A 222 5.64 -1.11 11.01
CA ASN A 222 6.76 -2.04 11.14
C ASN A 222 6.74 -2.77 12.49
N GLY A 223 6.14 -2.18 13.53
CA GLY A 223 5.91 -2.83 14.83
C GLY A 223 5.01 -4.06 14.76
N LEU A 224 4.19 -4.18 13.71
CA LEU A 224 3.36 -5.34 13.41
C LEU A 224 4.02 -6.32 12.43
N GLY A 225 5.30 -6.11 12.08
CA GLY A 225 6.02 -6.92 11.11
C GLY A 225 5.63 -6.65 9.64
N VAL A 226 5.03 -5.49 9.35
CA VAL A 226 4.63 -5.07 8.02
C VAL A 226 5.55 -3.95 7.54
N LEU A 227 6.12 -4.06 6.34
CA LEU A 227 6.95 -3.02 5.75
C LEU A 227 6.08 -1.83 5.35
N GLY A 228 6.31 -0.67 5.97
CA GLY A 228 5.64 0.58 5.66
C GLY A 228 6.63 1.69 5.36
N TRP A 229 6.31 2.54 4.38
CA TRP A 229 7.13 3.65 3.91
C TRP A 229 6.30 4.93 3.82
N GLY A 230 6.78 6.02 4.43
CA GLY A 230 6.13 7.33 4.32
C GLY A 230 6.47 7.99 2.99
N VAL A 231 5.45 8.46 2.28
CA VAL A 231 5.57 9.08 0.94
C VAL A 231 4.74 10.37 0.87
N GLY A 232 4.94 11.16 -0.16
CA GLY A 232 4.06 12.27 -0.50
C GLY A 232 2.77 11.82 -1.19
N GLY A 233 1.87 12.79 -1.41
CA GLY A 233 0.57 12.51 -2.07
C GLY A 233 0.73 11.97 -3.50
N ILE A 234 1.68 12.52 -4.25
CA ILE A 234 1.93 12.13 -5.66
C ILE A 234 2.43 10.68 -5.75
N GLU A 235 3.34 10.27 -4.88
CA GLU A 235 3.84 8.90 -4.85
C GLU A 235 2.74 7.92 -4.43
N ALA A 236 1.90 8.29 -3.46
CA ALA A 236 0.75 7.49 -3.05
C ALA A 236 -0.25 7.33 -4.21
N GLU A 237 -0.52 8.40 -4.95
CA GLU A 237 -1.39 8.39 -6.13
C GLU A 237 -0.81 7.50 -7.26
N ALA A 238 0.50 7.58 -7.52
CA ALA A 238 1.15 6.70 -8.48
C ALA A 238 0.93 5.21 -8.13
N VAL A 239 1.07 4.85 -6.85
CA VAL A 239 0.78 3.49 -6.37
C VAL A 239 -0.70 3.14 -6.52
N MET A 240 -1.61 4.08 -6.21
CA MET A 240 -3.05 3.88 -6.43
C MET A 240 -3.36 3.58 -7.90
N LEU A 241 -2.62 4.18 -8.83
CA LEU A 241 -2.74 3.94 -10.27
C LEU A 241 -1.95 2.73 -10.78
N GLY A 242 -1.35 1.95 -9.88
CA GLY A 242 -0.62 0.72 -10.22
C GLY A 242 0.83 0.92 -10.67
N GLN A 243 1.37 2.12 -10.51
CA GLN A 243 2.77 2.43 -10.81
C GLN A 243 3.68 2.02 -9.63
N PRO A 244 4.90 1.53 -9.89
CA PRO A 244 5.89 1.43 -8.83
C PRO A 244 6.34 2.81 -8.37
N ILE A 245 6.71 2.93 -7.10
CA ILE A 245 7.56 4.06 -6.68
C ILE A 245 9.02 3.67 -6.84
N TYR A 246 9.84 4.61 -7.29
CA TYR A 246 11.27 4.42 -7.38
C TYR A 246 11.93 4.99 -6.13
N MET A 247 12.74 4.16 -5.48
CA MET A 247 13.41 4.52 -4.25
C MET A 247 14.84 3.96 -4.25
N LEU A 248 15.72 4.59 -3.49
CA LEU A 248 17.06 4.02 -3.29
C LEU A 248 16.95 2.73 -2.47
N LEU A 249 17.65 1.70 -2.90
CA LEU A 249 17.75 0.46 -2.14
C LEU A 249 18.31 0.78 -0.74
N PRO A 250 17.54 0.50 0.35
CA PRO A 250 17.86 1.03 1.66
C PRO A 250 19.07 0.35 2.30
N GLU A 251 19.83 1.15 3.05
CA GLU A 251 20.71 0.62 4.09
C GLU A 251 19.87 0.05 5.23
N VAL A 252 20.29 -1.07 5.78
CA VAL A 252 19.57 -1.73 6.87
C VAL A 252 20.43 -1.76 8.12
N VAL A 253 19.88 -1.22 9.21
CA VAL A 253 20.49 -1.26 10.54
C VAL A 253 19.62 -2.14 11.43
N GLY A 254 20.18 -3.24 11.93
CA GLY A 254 19.54 -4.10 12.92
C GLY A 254 19.72 -3.54 14.31
N PHE A 255 18.69 -3.64 15.13
CA PHE A 255 18.73 -3.28 16.52
C PHE A 255 18.10 -4.41 17.37
N GLU A 256 18.84 -4.96 18.30
CA GLU A 256 18.39 -5.99 19.22
C GLU A 256 18.23 -5.37 20.62
N LEU A 257 17.04 -5.57 21.25
CA LEU A 257 16.69 -5.07 22.57
C LEU A 257 16.91 -6.15 23.64
#